data_ef8b505e78456c1862219212f1eaa65e
#
_entry.id   ef8b505e78456c1862219212f1eaa65e
#
_cell.length_a   1.000
_cell.length_b   1.000
_cell.length_c   1.000
_cell.angle_alpha   90.00
_cell.angle_beta   90.00
_cell.angle_gamma   90.00
#
_symmetry.space_group_name_H-M   'P 1'
#
loop_
_entity.id
_entity.type
_entity.pdbx_description
1 polymer ?
#
loop_
_entity_poly.entity_id
_entity_poly.type
_entity_poly.pdbx_seq_one_letter_code
_entity_poly.pdbx_strand_id
1 'polypeptide(L)'
;MSEIDLPTATTVLVPETPWSWSRRDFINGVIASGVTASSISYFGTDFATPLSAQVGRADRLLSLAVNGHTRRVDVLPNETLAMTLRYKLGLTGTKLGCDRAECGACTVLVDDIAQYACSMLTHRIRGREITTVEGLESETGELHPVQQAFMDELGPQCGFCTPGQVIAAV
;
A
#
# COMPACT_ATOMS: atom_id res chain seq x y z
N MET A 1 48.48 6.97 -26.56
CA MET A 1 47.06 7.15 -26.87
C MET A 1 46.62 5.88 -27.56
N SER A 2 46.06 4.95 -26.81
CA SER A 2 45.59 3.65 -27.30
C SER A 2 44.11 3.73 -27.55
N GLU A 3 43.74 3.55 -28.81
CA GLU A 3 42.35 3.46 -29.27
C GLU A 3 41.63 2.31 -28.55
N ILE A 4 40.50 2.59 -27.93
CA ILE A 4 39.63 1.62 -27.34
C ILE A 4 38.66 1.12 -28.42
N ASP A 5 38.90 -0.11 -28.90
CA ASP A 5 37.99 -0.84 -29.79
C ASP A 5 36.67 -1.10 -29.06
N LEU A 6 35.62 -0.44 -29.49
CA LEU A 6 34.27 -0.74 -29.05
C LEU A 6 33.72 -1.94 -29.83
N PRO A 7 33.18 -2.96 -29.14
CA PRO A 7 32.59 -4.09 -29.84
C PRO A 7 31.35 -3.66 -30.63
N THR A 8 31.34 -4.03 -31.91
CA THR A 8 30.21 -3.87 -32.83
C THR A 8 28.93 -4.44 -32.24
N ALA A 9 27.91 -3.61 -32.21
CA ALA A 9 26.58 -3.98 -31.71
C ALA A 9 26.04 -5.20 -32.50
N THR A 10 25.92 -6.33 -31.81
CA THR A 10 25.24 -7.51 -32.32
C THR A 10 23.77 -7.18 -32.45
N THR A 11 23.28 -7.04 -33.67
CA THR A 11 21.86 -6.86 -33.96
C THR A 11 21.12 -8.10 -33.51
N VAL A 12 20.42 -8.03 -32.38
CA VAL A 12 19.53 -9.08 -31.91
C VAL A 12 18.31 -9.07 -32.85
N LEU A 13 18.23 -10.07 -33.73
CA LEU A 13 17.02 -10.32 -34.52
C LEU A 13 15.92 -10.77 -33.58
N VAL A 14 15.01 -9.85 -33.24
CA VAL A 14 13.78 -10.17 -32.55
C VAL A 14 12.91 -10.95 -33.55
N PRO A 15 12.53 -12.22 -33.25
CA PRO A 15 11.65 -12.97 -34.14
C PRO A 15 10.32 -12.23 -34.25
N GLU A 16 9.92 -11.92 -35.49
CA GLU A 16 8.60 -11.37 -35.77
C GLU A 16 7.56 -12.38 -35.31
N THR A 17 6.80 -12.02 -34.26
CA THR A 17 5.71 -12.87 -33.78
C THR A 17 4.63 -12.92 -34.87
N PRO A 18 4.15 -14.12 -35.27
CA PRO A 18 3.17 -14.24 -36.36
C PRO A 18 1.75 -13.77 -36.00
N TRP A 19 1.59 -13.04 -34.91
CA TRP A 19 0.31 -12.63 -34.35
C TRP A 19 0.14 -11.11 -34.43
N SER A 20 0.03 -10.58 -35.64
CA SER A 20 -0.40 -9.19 -35.81
C SER A 20 -1.92 -9.14 -35.90
N TRP A 21 -2.57 -9.07 -34.74
CA TRP A 21 -4.01 -8.81 -34.69
C TRP A 21 -4.24 -7.34 -35.05
N SER A 22 -4.98 -7.10 -36.16
CA SER A 22 -5.42 -5.76 -36.44
C SER A 22 -6.48 -5.32 -35.42
N ARG A 23 -6.62 -4.00 -35.21
CA ARG A 23 -7.69 -3.47 -34.34
C ARG A 23 -9.07 -3.96 -34.76
N ARG A 24 -9.27 -4.19 -36.07
CA ARG A 24 -10.50 -4.68 -36.64
C ARG A 24 -10.76 -6.16 -36.28
N ASP A 25 -9.73 -6.99 -36.28
CA ASP A 25 -9.83 -8.40 -35.89
C ASP A 25 -10.13 -8.56 -34.41
N PHE A 26 -9.55 -7.71 -33.58
CA PHE A 26 -9.86 -7.67 -32.16
C PHE A 26 -11.32 -7.27 -31.89
N ILE A 27 -11.82 -6.20 -32.55
CA ILE A 27 -13.21 -5.76 -32.40
C ILE A 27 -14.19 -6.85 -32.91
N ASN A 28 -13.91 -7.46 -34.03
CA ASN A 28 -14.73 -8.53 -34.57
C ASN A 28 -14.74 -9.77 -33.65
N GLY A 29 -13.61 -10.09 -33.04
CA GLY A 29 -13.48 -11.17 -32.05
C GLY A 29 -14.31 -10.91 -30.79
N VAL A 30 -14.30 -9.70 -30.29
CA VAL A 30 -15.08 -9.30 -29.11
C VAL A 30 -16.58 -9.32 -29.40
N ILE A 31 -17.00 -8.83 -30.56
CA ILE A 31 -18.42 -8.85 -30.99
C ILE A 31 -18.89 -10.29 -31.18
N ALA A 32 -18.09 -11.14 -31.84
CA ALA A 32 -18.46 -12.55 -32.07
C ALA A 32 -18.56 -13.31 -30.73
N SER A 33 -17.67 -13.09 -29.78
CA SER A 33 -17.76 -13.72 -28.46
C SER A 33 -18.95 -13.23 -27.64
N GLY A 34 -19.34 -11.97 -27.78
CA GLY A 34 -20.53 -11.40 -27.12
C GLY A 34 -21.84 -12.03 -27.64
N VAL A 35 -21.92 -12.29 -28.94
CA VAL A 35 -23.11 -12.91 -29.54
C VAL A 35 -23.25 -14.39 -29.14
N THR A 36 -22.12 -15.12 -29.03
CA THR A 36 -22.15 -16.53 -28.57
C THR A 36 -22.51 -16.64 -27.08
N ALA A 37 -22.08 -15.71 -26.24
CA ALA A 37 -22.44 -15.68 -24.82
C ALA A 37 -23.95 -15.41 -24.62
N SER A 38 -24.56 -14.57 -25.44
CA SER A 38 -26.00 -14.27 -25.34
C SER A 38 -26.89 -15.40 -25.90
N SER A 39 -26.41 -16.20 -26.83
CA SER A 39 -27.17 -17.35 -27.36
C SER A 39 -27.17 -18.57 -26.41
N ILE A 40 -26.16 -18.72 -25.54
CA ILE A 40 -26.15 -19.78 -24.53
C ILE A 40 -27.20 -19.53 -23.44
N SER A 41 -27.57 -18.27 -23.18
CA SER A 41 -28.63 -17.94 -22.22
C SER A 41 -30.04 -18.31 -22.70
N TYR A 42 -30.22 -18.57 -23.98
CA TYR A 42 -31.53 -18.89 -24.59
C TYR A 42 -31.84 -20.39 -24.60
N PHE A 43 -30.84 -21.26 -24.52
CA PHE A 43 -30.98 -22.71 -24.41
C PHE A 43 -30.77 -23.15 -22.97
N GLY A 44 -31.68 -22.74 -22.11
CA GLY A 44 -31.71 -22.96 -20.69
C GLY A 44 -31.07 -24.26 -20.22
N THR A 45 -30.31 -24.15 -19.22
CA THR A 45 -30.39 -25.01 -18.05
C THR A 45 -29.37 -24.51 -17.02
N ASP A 46 -29.83 -24.13 -15.85
CA ASP A 46 -29.27 -24.31 -14.51
C ASP A 46 -27.76 -24.11 -14.23
N PHE A 47 -26.99 -23.48 -15.15
CA PHE A 47 -25.59 -23.09 -14.86
C PHE A 47 -25.42 -21.63 -14.41
N ALA A 48 -26.51 -20.92 -14.23
CA ALA A 48 -26.48 -19.59 -13.61
C ALA A 48 -26.80 -19.69 -12.12
N THR A 49 -26.01 -20.44 -11.36
CA THR A 49 -25.78 -19.96 -10.01
C THR A 49 -25.04 -18.64 -10.19
N PRO A 50 -25.64 -17.48 -9.84
CA PRO A 50 -24.85 -16.28 -9.73
C PRO A 50 -23.77 -16.61 -8.72
N LEU A 51 -22.51 -16.60 -9.14
CA LEU A 51 -21.42 -16.36 -8.23
C LEU A 51 -21.67 -14.93 -7.71
N SER A 52 -22.70 -14.77 -6.88
CA SER A 52 -22.73 -13.69 -5.93
C SER A 52 -21.59 -14.03 -4.98
N ALA A 53 -20.38 -13.68 -5.40
CA ALA A 53 -19.33 -13.45 -4.46
C ALA A 53 -19.97 -12.51 -3.43
N GLN A 54 -20.42 -13.06 -2.33
CA GLN A 54 -20.73 -12.27 -1.16
C GLN A 54 -19.40 -11.64 -0.79
N VAL A 55 -19.12 -10.51 -1.42
CA VAL A 55 -18.10 -9.59 -0.93
C VAL A 55 -18.63 -9.25 0.46
N GLY A 56 -18.10 -9.99 1.46
CA GLY A 56 -18.46 -9.77 2.84
C GLY A 56 -18.33 -8.28 3.06
N ARG A 57 -19.44 -7.63 3.43
CA ARG A 57 -19.45 -6.19 3.72
C ARG A 57 -18.48 -6.02 4.88
N ALA A 58 -17.26 -5.54 4.58
CA ALA A 58 -16.28 -5.29 5.61
C ALA A 58 -16.90 -4.29 6.60
N ASP A 59 -16.87 -4.65 7.89
CA ASP A 59 -17.30 -3.72 8.93
C ASP A 59 -16.51 -2.44 8.80
N ARG A 60 -17.19 -1.35 8.51
CA ARG A 60 -16.55 -0.04 8.34
C ARG A 60 -16.02 0.50 9.66
N LEU A 61 -16.71 0.18 10.78
CA LEU A 61 -16.32 0.65 12.10
C LEU A 61 -15.34 -0.35 12.74
N LEU A 62 -14.07 0.03 12.81
CA LEU A 62 -13.01 -0.76 13.41
C LEU A 62 -12.59 -0.20 14.76
N SER A 63 -12.23 -1.11 15.68
CA SER A 63 -11.49 -0.77 16.90
C SER A 63 -10.01 -1.04 16.65
N LEU A 64 -9.19 -0.01 16.75
CA LEU A 64 -7.73 -0.07 16.58
C LEU A 64 -7.06 0.26 17.92
N ALA A 65 -6.08 -0.55 18.31
CA ALA A 65 -5.19 -0.24 19.42
C ALA A 65 -4.05 0.62 18.87
N VAL A 66 -3.99 1.88 19.29
CA VAL A 66 -3.00 2.83 18.78
C VAL A 66 -2.41 3.60 19.96
N ASN A 67 -1.11 3.47 20.16
CA ASN A 67 -0.35 4.11 21.26
C ASN A 67 -0.98 3.77 22.63
N GLY A 68 -1.26 2.49 22.88
CA GLY A 68 -1.87 2.02 24.11
C GLY A 68 -3.36 2.36 24.30
N HIS A 69 -3.99 3.03 23.33
CA HIS A 69 -5.39 3.45 23.43
C HIS A 69 -6.25 2.78 22.35
N THR A 70 -7.40 2.24 22.75
CA THR A 70 -8.38 1.73 21.78
C THR A 70 -9.19 2.86 21.17
N ARG A 71 -9.11 3.03 19.86
CA ARG A 71 -9.82 4.05 19.09
C ARG A 71 -10.78 3.41 18.10
N ARG A 72 -12.04 3.87 18.08
CA ARG A 72 -13.04 3.41 17.12
C ARG A 72 -13.06 4.36 15.94
N VAL A 73 -12.89 3.82 14.73
CA VAL A 73 -12.76 4.62 13.51
C VAL A 73 -13.53 3.97 12.36
N ASP A 74 -14.24 4.79 11.57
CA ASP A 74 -14.88 4.36 10.32
C ASP A 74 -13.83 4.27 9.22
N VAL A 75 -13.61 3.10 8.65
CA VAL A 75 -12.55 2.81 7.69
C VAL A 75 -13.13 2.31 6.38
N LEU A 76 -12.72 2.90 5.27
CA LEU A 76 -13.09 2.43 3.93
C LEU A 76 -12.35 1.12 3.59
N PRO A 77 -12.93 0.23 2.76
CA PRO A 77 -12.32 -1.07 2.45
C PRO A 77 -10.92 -0.99 1.84
N ASN A 78 -10.61 0.08 1.11
CA ASN A 78 -9.33 0.33 0.45
C ASN A 78 -8.45 1.36 1.18
N GLU A 79 -8.81 1.74 2.41
CA GLU A 79 -8.10 2.75 3.16
C GLU A 79 -6.82 2.19 3.77
N THR A 80 -5.72 2.90 3.56
CA THR A 80 -4.43 2.53 4.13
C THR A 80 -4.31 2.97 5.58
N LEU A 81 -3.48 2.29 6.35
CA LEU A 81 -3.20 2.63 7.74
C LEU A 81 -2.69 4.07 7.87
N ALA A 82 -1.81 4.52 6.97
CA ALA A 82 -1.31 5.89 6.98
C ALA A 82 -2.43 6.93 6.81
N MET A 83 -3.41 6.67 5.94
CA MET A 83 -4.57 7.56 5.78
C MET A 83 -5.43 7.60 7.04
N THR A 84 -5.71 6.44 7.64
CA THR A 84 -6.48 6.35 8.89
C THR A 84 -5.80 7.08 10.03
N LEU A 85 -4.51 6.83 10.26
CA LEU A 85 -3.74 7.48 11.32
C LEU A 85 -3.74 9.01 11.16
N ARG A 86 -3.45 9.50 9.96
CA ARG A 86 -3.33 10.95 9.71
C ARG A 86 -4.64 11.70 9.68
N TYR A 87 -5.60 11.21 8.89
CA TYR A 87 -6.80 11.99 8.55
C TYR A 87 -7.98 11.73 9.48
N LYS A 88 -8.00 10.59 10.16
CA LYS A 88 -9.10 10.25 11.06
C LYS A 88 -8.70 10.26 12.52
N LEU A 89 -7.47 9.87 12.84
CA LEU A 89 -6.98 9.88 14.21
C LEU A 89 -6.12 11.10 14.56
N GLY A 90 -5.76 11.93 13.57
CA GLY A 90 -4.97 13.15 13.78
C GLY A 90 -3.49 12.90 14.10
N LEU A 91 -3.00 11.65 13.94
CA LEU A 91 -1.61 11.29 14.19
C LEU A 91 -0.75 11.63 12.96
N THR A 92 -0.33 12.89 12.90
CA THR A 92 0.34 13.48 11.73
C THR A 92 1.84 13.16 11.64
N GLY A 93 2.42 12.57 12.68
CA GLY A 93 3.80 12.08 12.67
C GLY A 93 4.04 11.04 11.57
N THR A 94 3.09 10.14 11.33
CA THR A 94 3.13 9.25 10.17
C THR A 94 3.00 10.06 8.88
N LYS A 95 4.08 10.18 8.09
CA LYS A 95 4.11 11.03 6.88
C LYS A 95 3.82 10.24 5.61
N LEU A 96 3.10 10.86 4.66
CA LEU A 96 2.88 10.31 3.32
C LEU A 96 3.83 11.02 2.34
N GLY A 97 4.97 10.37 2.02
CA GLY A 97 5.95 10.86 1.05
C GLY A 97 5.72 10.23 -0.33
N CYS A 98 6.14 8.97 -0.50
CA CYS A 98 6.04 8.28 -1.80
C CYS A 98 4.71 7.55 -2.02
N ASP A 99 4.00 7.22 -0.95
CA ASP A 99 2.74 6.45 -0.92
C ASP A 99 2.81 5.10 -1.68
N ARG A 100 3.99 4.47 -1.68
CA ARG A 100 4.28 3.21 -2.38
C ARG A 100 5.32 2.33 -1.68
N ALA A 101 5.48 2.46 -0.36
CA ALA A 101 6.36 1.66 0.49
C ALA A 101 7.87 1.74 0.15
N GLU A 102 8.37 2.90 -0.32
CA GLU A 102 9.76 3.08 -0.69
C GLU A 102 10.54 3.98 0.29
N CYS A 103 9.96 5.13 0.66
CA CYS A 103 10.73 6.18 1.34
C CYS A 103 10.85 6.04 2.85
N GLY A 104 10.06 5.18 3.50
CA GLY A 104 10.08 4.98 4.96
C GLY A 104 9.46 6.09 5.82
N ALA A 105 9.03 7.23 5.24
CA ALA A 105 8.47 8.35 6.01
C ALA A 105 7.16 8.00 6.76
N CYS A 106 6.46 6.94 6.34
CA CYS A 106 5.23 6.43 6.96
C CYS A 106 5.46 5.26 7.91
N THR A 107 6.68 4.97 8.33
CA THR A 107 6.98 3.84 9.20
C THR A 107 6.27 3.97 10.55
N VAL A 108 5.64 2.88 10.98
CA VAL A 108 5.02 2.69 12.30
C VAL A 108 5.42 1.31 12.82
N LEU A 109 5.35 1.07 14.12
CA LEU A 109 5.45 -0.29 14.65
C LEU A 109 4.07 -0.93 14.64
N VAL A 110 4.01 -2.18 14.22
CA VAL A 110 2.83 -3.05 14.34
C VAL A 110 3.27 -4.31 15.07
N ASP A 111 2.82 -4.51 16.29
CA ASP A 111 3.32 -5.53 17.22
C ASP A 111 4.87 -5.49 17.31
N ASP A 112 5.42 -4.30 17.56
CA ASP A 112 6.86 -4.00 17.69
C ASP A 112 7.69 -4.27 16.42
N ILE A 113 7.05 -4.46 15.27
CA ILE A 113 7.74 -4.64 13.99
C ILE A 113 7.53 -3.42 13.10
N ALA A 114 8.63 -2.83 12.62
CA ALA A 114 8.58 -1.68 11.71
C ALA A 114 7.89 -2.03 10.38
N GLN A 115 6.86 -1.27 10.02
CA GLN A 115 6.04 -1.49 8.83
C GLN A 115 5.73 -0.17 8.11
N TYR A 116 5.55 -0.22 6.81
CA TYR A 116 5.18 0.95 6.01
C TYR A 116 3.66 1.12 5.95
N ALA A 117 3.13 2.06 6.72
CA ALA A 117 1.69 2.27 6.85
C ALA A 117 0.97 2.65 5.54
N CYS A 118 1.67 3.20 4.55
CA CYS A 118 1.06 3.57 3.27
C CYS A 118 0.68 2.37 2.38
N SER A 119 1.31 1.20 2.60
CA SER A 119 1.03 -0.02 1.84
C SER A 119 0.17 -1.04 2.60
N MET A 120 -0.18 -0.74 3.85
CA MET A 120 -1.00 -1.62 4.70
C MET A 120 -2.44 -1.18 4.69
N LEU A 121 -3.36 -2.10 4.41
CA LEU A 121 -4.79 -1.83 4.58
C LEU A 121 -5.15 -1.84 6.06
N THR A 122 -5.85 -0.83 6.54
CA THR A 122 -6.24 -0.68 7.95
C THR A 122 -7.03 -1.89 8.46
N HIS A 123 -7.87 -2.49 7.62
CA HIS A 123 -8.64 -3.70 7.97
C HIS A 123 -7.77 -4.91 8.33
N ARG A 124 -6.54 -5.00 7.79
CA ARG A 124 -5.61 -6.10 8.07
C ARG A 124 -4.90 -5.98 9.42
N ILE A 125 -4.96 -4.80 10.03
CA ILE A 125 -4.29 -4.49 11.31
C ILE A 125 -5.23 -4.67 12.50
N ARG A 126 -6.46 -5.08 12.25
CA ARG A 126 -7.46 -5.31 13.31
C ARG A 126 -6.90 -6.27 14.37
N GLY A 127 -6.95 -5.84 15.64
CA GLY A 127 -6.49 -6.65 16.79
C GLY A 127 -4.98 -6.64 17.01
N ARG A 128 -4.24 -5.82 16.28
CA ARG A 128 -2.80 -5.62 16.46
C ARG A 128 -2.54 -4.29 17.15
N GLU A 129 -1.45 -4.21 17.89
CA GLU A 129 -0.98 -2.96 18.51
C GLU A 129 -0.23 -2.12 17.50
N ILE A 130 -0.53 -0.82 17.48
CA ILE A 130 0.11 0.14 16.58
C ILE A 130 0.80 1.20 17.42
N THR A 131 2.11 1.38 17.22
CA THR A 131 2.86 2.48 17.84
C THR A 131 3.34 3.44 16.76
N THR A 132 2.98 4.71 16.91
CA THR A 132 3.46 5.81 16.07
C THR A 132 4.51 6.63 16.83
N VAL A 133 5.16 7.56 16.16
CA VAL A 133 6.17 8.42 16.79
C VAL A 133 5.63 9.21 17.99
N GLU A 134 4.34 9.54 17.95
CA GLU A 134 3.64 10.21 19.05
C GLU A 134 3.45 9.29 20.28
N GLY A 135 3.49 7.98 20.09
CA GLY A 135 3.32 7.01 21.16
C GLY A 135 4.64 6.49 21.75
N LEU A 136 5.78 7.03 21.34
CA LEU A 136 7.08 6.69 21.93
C LEU A 136 7.36 7.44 23.22
N GLU A 137 6.68 8.57 23.45
CA GLU A 137 6.78 9.35 24.67
C GLU A 137 6.19 8.55 25.85
N SER A 138 6.88 8.60 26.99
CA SER A 138 6.39 7.97 28.22
C SER A 138 5.15 8.70 28.76
N GLU A 139 4.38 8.04 29.64
CA GLU A 139 3.25 8.68 30.32
C GLU A 139 3.65 9.90 31.15
N THR A 140 4.93 10.01 31.52
CA THR A 140 5.50 11.14 32.26
C THR A 140 5.94 12.30 31.37
N GLY A 141 5.81 12.17 30.04
CA GLY A 141 6.23 13.19 29.07
C GLY A 141 7.73 13.13 28.73
N GLU A 142 8.41 12.05 29.09
CA GLU A 142 9.82 11.86 28.74
C GLU A 142 9.94 11.29 27.34
N LEU A 143 10.80 11.91 26.53
CA LEU A 143 11.06 11.44 25.17
C LEU A 143 11.80 10.10 25.20
N HIS A 144 11.49 9.27 24.22
CA HIS A 144 12.29 8.06 23.99
C HIS A 144 13.75 8.41 23.69
N PRO A 145 14.75 7.64 24.15
CA PRO A 145 16.17 7.96 23.95
C PRO A 145 16.55 8.26 22.50
N VAL A 146 15.94 7.56 21.54
CA VAL A 146 16.14 7.83 20.10
C VAL A 146 15.61 9.21 19.71
N GLN A 147 14.43 9.61 20.21
CA GLN A 147 13.89 10.96 19.95
C GLN A 147 14.81 12.04 20.53
N GLN A 148 15.28 11.82 21.76
CA GLN A 148 16.20 12.75 22.42
C GLN A 148 17.51 12.86 21.63
N ALA A 149 18.11 11.75 21.20
CA ALA A 149 19.33 11.76 20.40
C ALA A 149 19.17 12.52 19.07
N PHE A 150 18.02 12.37 18.38
CA PHE A 150 17.74 13.16 17.17
C PHE A 150 17.69 14.66 17.43
N MET A 151 17.23 15.09 18.62
CA MET A 151 17.21 16.50 19.00
C MET A 151 18.61 17.00 19.38
N ASP A 152 19.35 16.26 20.17
CA ASP A 152 20.67 16.67 20.69
C ASP A 152 21.68 16.79 19.55
N GLU A 153 21.62 15.88 18.58
CA GLU A 153 22.53 15.84 17.42
C GLU A 153 22.04 16.67 16.23
N LEU A 154 20.97 17.46 16.40
CA LEU A 154 20.37 18.29 15.35
C LEU A 154 20.09 17.50 14.07
N GLY A 155 19.67 16.22 14.20
CA GLY A 155 19.45 15.31 13.07
C GLY A 155 18.44 15.79 12.03
N PRO A 156 17.30 16.39 12.43
CA PRO A 156 16.31 16.87 11.48
C PRO A 156 16.75 18.13 10.73
N GLN A 157 16.59 18.15 9.39
CA GLN A 157 16.63 19.39 8.61
C GLN A 157 15.19 19.91 8.41
N CYS A 158 14.49 19.44 7.37
CA CYS A 158 13.07 19.79 7.18
C CYS A 158 12.12 18.98 8.08
N GLY A 159 12.59 17.93 8.74
CA GLY A 159 11.83 17.11 9.67
C GLY A 159 10.82 16.14 9.05
N PHE A 160 10.65 16.11 7.73
CA PHE A 160 9.62 15.30 7.08
C PHE A 160 9.86 13.79 7.23
N CYS A 161 11.09 13.30 7.04
CA CYS A 161 11.42 11.88 7.17
C CYS A 161 11.71 11.46 8.62
N THR A 162 11.96 12.42 9.52
CA THR A 162 12.40 12.17 10.88
C THR A 162 11.50 11.22 11.66
N PRO A 163 10.17 11.37 11.69
CA PRO A 163 9.30 10.45 12.42
C PRO A 163 9.46 9.00 11.99
N GLY A 164 9.54 8.76 10.67
CA GLY A 164 9.72 7.41 10.14
C GLY A 164 11.09 6.82 10.48
N GLN A 165 12.15 7.65 10.48
CA GLN A 165 13.50 7.22 10.86
C GLN A 165 13.61 6.91 12.34
N VAL A 166 12.99 7.73 13.20
CA VAL A 166 12.93 7.48 14.64
C VAL A 166 12.26 6.14 14.93
N ILE A 167 11.10 5.89 14.35
CA ILE A 167 10.38 4.60 14.50
C ILE A 167 11.21 3.41 13.98
N ALA A 168 11.95 3.59 12.90
CA ALA A 168 12.79 2.52 12.35
C ALA A 168 14.05 2.24 13.20
N ALA A 169 14.42 3.16 14.09
CA ALA A 169 15.58 3.05 14.97
C ALA A 169 15.24 2.56 16.38
N VAL A 170 13.96 2.46 16.74
CA VAL A 170 13.45 1.93 18.00
C VAL A 170 13.33 0.42 17.92
#